data_5727b6986d1fa9bbba188e2b42a087ec
#
_entry.id   5727b6986d1fa9bbba188e2b42a087ec
#
_cell.length_a   1.000
_cell.length_b   1.000
_cell.length_c   1.000
_cell.angle_alpha   90.00
_cell.angle_beta   90.00
_cell.angle_gamma   90.00
#
_symmetry.space_group_name_H-M   'P 1'
#
loop_
_entity.id
_entity.type
_entity.pdbx_description
1 polymer ?
#
loop_
_entity_poly.entity_id
_entity_poly.type
_entity_poly.pdbx_seq_one_letter_code
_entity_poly.pdbx_strand_id
1 'polypeptide(L)'
;MREKIGVFLGVLLMLSVLLTGCAQGTGGSSAATSGGSVAETAKAQAKITVKMLDVGQGDAILIETGAQTVLVDTSDVDELEKLKAELKEAGVKRLDKVILTHPHADHIGGMDVILSDFEVGEVYDNGMPSTSKIYLRYMKELKAKDIKRHGLKAGDVLDLGGGASFKVLAPTEELAAKGAKQGYKHDPNNESVIGQLIFGDFKMMFTGDGEGPEEKEILASPLGSEVKSQVLKSGHHGSKTSSSKEWLRAVEPEVGLISCGEGNDYGHPHKETLKKYQALKMKVYETDKNGTITLVTDGKGYDISVEKGGAQQ
;
A
#
# COMPACT_ATOMS: atom_id res chain seq x y z
N MET A 1 -45.20 -35.26 -20.57
CA MET A 1 -46.08 -34.07 -20.73
C MET A 1 -45.15 -32.91 -20.89
N ARG A 2 -44.75 -32.50 -22.07
CA ARG A 2 -45.35 -31.60 -23.07
C ARG A 2 -45.95 -30.39 -22.32
N GLU A 3 -45.58 -29.20 -22.51
CA GLU A 3 -45.36 -28.17 -23.55
C GLU A 3 -45.21 -26.83 -22.77
N LYS A 4 -44.69 -25.69 -23.16
CA LYS A 4 -44.66 -24.98 -24.45
C LYS A 4 -43.62 -23.86 -24.46
N ILE A 5 -43.10 -23.68 -25.61
CA ILE A 5 -42.28 -22.58 -26.13
C ILE A 5 -43.14 -21.32 -26.29
N GLY A 6 -42.59 -20.16 -26.00
CA GLY A 6 -43.13 -18.84 -26.32
C GLY A 6 -42.04 -17.89 -26.79
N VAL A 7 -41.86 -17.82 -28.12
CA VAL A 7 -41.05 -16.83 -28.84
C VAL A 7 -41.90 -15.60 -29.04
N PHE A 8 -41.39 -14.39 -28.69
CA PHE A 8 -41.95 -13.11 -29.18
C PHE A 8 -40.88 -12.33 -29.94
N LEU A 9 -41.18 -12.23 -31.22
CA LEU A 9 -40.49 -11.40 -32.22
C LEU A 9 -41.28 -10.12 -32.39
N GLY A 10 -40.63 -8.98 -32.46
CA GLY A 10 -41.31 -7.68 -32.70
C GLY A 10 -40.27 -6.59 -32.95
N VAL A 11 -39.89 -6.48 -34.13
CA VAL A 11 -40.15 -5.52 -35.21
C VAL A 11 -39.60 -4.09 -34.98
N LEU A 12 -38.64 -3.85 -35.80
CA LEU A 12 -37.93 -2.62 -36.21
C LEU A 12 -38.87 -1.54 -36.76
N LEU A 13 -38.69 -0.29 -36.37
CA LEU A 13 -39.17 0.86 -37.18
C LEU A 13 -38.07 1.96 -37.23
N MET A 14 -37.50 2.10 -38.41
CA MET A 14 -36.74 3.28 -38.81
C MET A 14 -37.68 4.41 -39.18
N LEU A 15 -37.33 5.63 -38.78
CA LEU A 15 -37.91 6.85 -39.37
C LEU A 15 -36.81 7.86 -39.68
N SER A 16 -36.46 7.97 -40.95
CA SER A 16 -35.60 8.96 -41.54
C SER A 16 -36.43 10.15 -41.97
N VAL A 17 -36.05 11.36 -41.57
CA VAL A 17 -36.56 12.61 -42.14
C VAL A 17 -35.40 13.43 -42.68
N LEU A 18 -35.35 13.53 -43.98
CA LEU A 18 -34.56 14.49 -44.78
C LEU A 18 -35.41 15.75 -44.99
N LEU A 19 -34.85 16.90 -44.70
CA LEU A 19 -35.34 18.17 -45.22
C LEU A 19 -34.19 19.03 -45.68
N THR A 20 -34.09 19.15 -47.00
CA THR A 20 -33.31 20.12 -47.75
C THR A 20 -34.05 21.45 -47.82
N GLY A 21 -33.31 22.56 -47.73
CA GLY A 21 -33.83 23.90 -48.00
C GLY A 21 -32.67 24.88 -48.23
N CYS A 22 -32.41 25.21 -49.52
CA CYS A 22 -31.55 26.30 -49.93
C CYS A 22 -32.33 27.62 -49.90
N ALA A 23 -31.72 28.72 -49.45
CA ALA A 23 -32.01 30.07 -49.95
C ALA A 23 -30.81 31.00 -49.73
N GLN A 24 -30.45 31.70 -50.80
CA GLN A 24 -29.39 32.71 -50.90
C GLN A 24 -29.90 34.06 -50.33
N GLY A 25 -28.95 34.85 -49.77
CA GLY A 25 -29.19 36.25 -49.42
C GLY A 25 -27.90 36.96 -49.01
N THR A 26 -27.49 37.91 -49.82
CA THR A 26 -26.30 38.77 -49.78
C THR A 26 -26.33 39.80 -48.66
N GLY A 27 -25.18 40.20 -48.11
CA GLY A 27 -25.00 41.48 -47.41
C GLY A 27 -23.96 41.44 -46.28
N GLY A 28 -22.78 42.09 -46.52
CA GLY A 28 -21.64 42.11 -45.62
C GLY A 28 -21.83 42.95 -44.32
N SER A 29 -21.05 42.65 -43.37
CA SER A 29 -20.32 43.58 -42.48
C SER A 29 -19.40 42.80 -41.54
N SER A 30 -18.17 43.21 -41.48
CA SER A 30 -17.13 42.72 -40.62
C SER A 30 -17.43 42.89 -39.14
N ALA A 31 -17.43 41.81 -38.37
CA ALA A 31 -17.28 41.85 -36.92
C ALA A 31 -16.23 40.80 -36.51
N ALA A 32 -15.23 41.26 -35.77
CA ALA A 32 -14.13 40.48 -35.25
C ALA A 32 -14.65 39.37 -34.34
N THR A 33 -14.45 38.14 -34.72
CA THR A 33 -14.64 36.97 -33.82
C THR A 33 -13.43 36.89 -32.92
N SER A 34 -13.61 37.28 -31.66
CA SER A 34 -12.71 36.90 -30.57
C SER A 34 -12.78 35.37 -30.42
N GLY A 35 -11.74 34.72 -30.92
CA GLY A 35 -11.50 33.30 -30.66
C GLY A 35 -11.31 33.09 -29.14
N GLY A 36 -12.36 32.68 -28.48
CA GLY A 36 -12.24 32.14 -27.13
C GLY A 36 -11.44 30.83 -27.21
N SER A 37 -10.15 30.90 -26.90
CA SER A 37 -9.34 29.73 -26.57
C SER A 37 -10.03 29.04 -25.37
N VAL A 38 -10.69 27.93 -25.63
CA VAL A 38 -11.07 26.99 -24.58
C VAL A 38 -9.72 26.43 -24.09
N ALA A 39 -9.20 27.04 -23.01
CA ALA A 39 -8.11 26.46 -22.27
C ALA A 39 -8.63 25.13 -21.74
N GLU A 40 -8.26 24.04 -22.38
CA GLU A 40 -8.38 22.70 -21.86
C GLU A 40 -7.59 22.69 -20.56
N THR A 41 -8.30 22.85 -19.44
CA THR A 41 -7.74 22.70 -18.09
C THR A 41 -7.26 21.24 -18.03
N ALA A 42 -5.98 21.04 -18.28
CA ALA A 42 -5.32 19.77 -18.06
C ALA A 42 -5.70 19.33 -16.62
N LYS A 43 -6.53 18.30 -16.49
CA LYS A 43 -6.90 17.72 -15.24
C LYS A 43 -5.58 17.30 -14.56
N ALA A 44 -5.19 17.95 -13.48
CA ALA A 44 -3.96 17.60 -12.77
C ALA A 44 -3.98 16.09 -12.57
N GLN A 45 -2.94 15.42 -13.06
CA GLN A 45 -2.84 13.97 -12.94
C GLN A 45 -2.82 13.63 -11.45
N ALA A 46 -3.69 12.73 -11.02
CA ALA A 46 -3.75 12.32 -9.63
C ALA A 46 -2.35 11.81 -9.21
N LYS A 47 -1.90 12.21 -8.05
CA LYS A 47 -0.64 11.74 -7.46
C LYS A 47 -0.95 11.09 -6.12
N ILE A 48 -0.16 10.10 -5.77
CA ILE A 48 -0.14 9.53 -4.43
C ILE A 48 1.22 9.77 -3.78
N THR A 49 1.22 9.89 -2.47
CA THR A 49 2.43 10.04 -1.66
C THR A 49 2.54 8.85 -0.72
N VAL A 50 3.73 8.28 -0.63
CA VAL A 50 4.09 7.25 0.35
C VAL A 50 5.24 7.78 1.18
N LYS A 51 5.07 7.85 2.51
CA LYS A 51 6.11 8.29 3.45
C LYS A 51 6.48 7.13 4.37
N MET A 52 7.70 6.65 4.29
CA MET A 52 8.28 5.78 5.31
C MET A 52 8.80 6.69 6.41
N LEU A 53 8.07 6.74 7.51
CA LEU A 53 8.34 7.66 8.62
C LEU A 53 9.58 7.22 9.40
N ASP A 54 10.42 8.17 9.81
CA ASP A 54 11.53 7.90 10.73
C ASP A 54 11.00 7.74 12.16
N VAL A 55 10.58 6.54 12.49
CA VAL A 55 10.03 6.18 13.80
C VAL A 55 11.00 5.34 14.64
N GLY A 56 12.32 5.42 14.36
CA GLY A 56 13.30 4.57 15.04
C GLY A 56 13.22 3.12 14.57
N GLN A 57 13.35 2.16 15.50
CA GLN A 57 13.21 0.75 15.16
C GLN A 57 11.72 0.39 15.08
N GLY A 58 11.30 -0.13 13.94
CA GLY A 58 9.92 -0.48 13.65
C GLY A 58 9.42 0.11 12.33
N ASP A 59 8.19 -0.20 11.95
CA ASP A 59 7.58 0.28 10.72
C ASP A 59 6.43 1.24 10.99
N ALA A 60 6.38 2.34 10.24
CA ALA A 60 5.20 3.17 10.07
C ALA A 60 5.25 3.81 8.68
N ILE A 61 4.33 3.42 7.79
CA ILE A 61 4.34 3.90 6.40
C ILE A 61 3.00 4.53 6.09
N LEU A 62 3.00 5.84 5.85
CA LEU A 62 1.83 6.64 5.52
C LEU A 62 1.62 6.66 4.01
N ILE A 63 0.40 6.38 3.55
CA ILE A 63 -0.01 6.44 2.15
C ILE A 63 -1.14 7.46 2.03
N GLU A 64 -0.93 8.50 1.23
CA GLU A 64 -1.90 9.56 0.97
C GLU A 64 -2.29 9.53 -0.52
N THR A 65 -3.53 9.19 -0.80
CA THR A 65 -4.04 9.09 -2.19
C THR A 65 -4.81 10.33 -2.64
N GLY A 66 -4.94 11.33 -1.77
CA GLY A 66 -5.81 12.48 -1.97
C GLY A 66 -7.30 12.19 -1.74
N ALA A 67 -7.68 10.91 -1.66
CA ALA A 67 -9.03 10.45 -1.34
C ALA A 67 -9.09 9.74 0.02
N GLN A 68 -8.04 9.04 0.39
CA GLN A 68 -7.89 8.34 1.66
C GLN A 68 -6.48 8.52 2.22
N THR A 69 -6.38 8.42 3.55
CA THR A 69 -5.13 8.36 4.30
C THR A 69 -5.03 6.99 4.95
N VAL A 70 -3.98 6.26 4.63
CA VAL A 70 -3.76 4.88 5.06
C VAL A 70 -2.42 4.78 5.79
N LEU A 71 -2.38 4.11 6.92
CA LEU A 71 -1.15 3.82 7.66
C LEU A 71 -0.89 2.32 7.64
N VAL A 72 0.31 1.92 7.24
CA VAL A 72 0.80 0.54 7.33
C VAL A 72 1.78 0.46 8.49
N ASP A 73 1.45 -0.32 9.51
CA ASP A 73 2.11 -0.45 10.80
C ASP A 73 2.19 0.84 11.63
N THR A 74 2.52 0.73 12.91
CA THR A 74 2.38 1.80 13.88
C THR A 74 3.58 1.93 14.83
N SER A 75 4.77 1.48 14.40
CA SER A 75 6.01 1.60 15.18
C SER A 75 6.06 0.78 16.48
N ASP A 76 7.14 0.94 17.24
CA ASP A 76 7.36 0.31 18.55
C ASP A 76 6.73 1.14 19.69
N VAL A 77 6.54 0.47 20.83
CA VAL A 77 6.04 1.09 22.06
C VAL A 77 6.96 2.17 22.63
N ASP A 78 8.25 2.12 22.33
CA ASP A 78 9.23 3.08 22.80
C ASP A 78 9.32 4.32 21.89
N GLU A 79 8.66 4.32 20.73
CA GLU A 79 8.73 5.37 19.71
C GLU A 79 7.41 6.17 19.54
N LEU A 80 6.51 6.07 20.52
CA LEU A 80 5.15 6.65 20.44
C LEU A 80 5.15 8.16 20.18
N GLU A 81 6.02 8.92 20.84
CA GLU A 81 6.07 10.37 20.66
C GLU A 81 6.61 10.75 19.28
N LYS A 82 7.53 9.95 18.74
CA LYS A 82 8.08 10.14 17.40
C LYS A 82 7.03 9.85 16.34
N LEU A 83 6.34 8.71 16.43
CA LEU A 83 5.21 8.37 15.56
C LEU A 83 4.15 9.47 15.55
N LYS A 84 3.77 9.96 16.73
CA LYS A 84 2.80 11.04 16.89
C LYS A 84 3.26 12.34 16.25
N ALA A 85 4.54 12.70 16.41
CA ALA A 85 5.12 13.89 15.82
C ALA A 85 5.12 13.80 14.29
N GLU A 86 5.61 12.72 13.72
CA GLU A 86 5.65 12.47 12.28
C GLU A 86 4.24 12.53 11.63
N LEU A 87 3.25 11.88 12.24
CA LEU A 87 1.88 11.92 11.72
C LEU A 87 1.26 13.32 11.82
N LYS A 88 1.55 14.07 12.89
CA LYS A 88 1.09 15.47 13.01
C LYS A 88 1.78 16.40 12.02
N GLU A 89 3.08 16.24 11.80
CA GLU A 89 3.84 16.99 10.79
C GLU A 89 3.31 16.71 9.38
N ALA A 90 2.95 15.45 9.10
CA ALA A 90 2.27 15.08 7.87
C ALA A 90 0.84 15.65 7.76
N GLY A 91 0.30 16.30 8.82
CA GLY A 91 -1.04 16.88 8.83
C GLY A 91 -2.17 15.87 9.02
N VAL A 92 -1.86 14.64 9.42
CA VAL A 92 -2.86 13.57 9.61
C VAL A 92 -3.82 13.95 10.75
N LYS A 93 -5.12 13.85 10.47
CA LYS A 93 -6.20 13.96 11.46
C LYS A 93 -7.03 12.70 11.53
N ARG A 94 -7.15 12.01 10.39
CA ARG A 94 -7.91 10.79 10.22
C ARG A 94 -7.09 9.78 9.42
N LEU A 95 -7.16 8.54 9.84
CA LEU A 95 -6.69 7.38 9.12
C LEU A 95 -7.91 6.58 8.65
N ASP A 96 -8.16 6.58 7.35
CA ASP A 96 -9.30 5.83 6.80
C ASP A 96 -9.10 4.33 6.95
N LYS A 97 -7.85 3.90 6.82
CA LYS A 97 -7.43 2.51 7.05
C LYS A 97 -6.12 2.45 7.81
N VAL A 98 -6.02 1.51 8.74
CA VAL A 98 -4.75 1.08 9.35
C VAL A 98 -4.55 -0.38 8.98
N ILE A 99 -3.41 -0.71 8.37
CA ILE A 99 -3.03 -2.07 7.98
C ILE A 99 -1.89 -2.49 8.90
N LEU A 100 -2.09 -3.52 9.70
CA LEU A 100 -1.09 -4.08 10.61
C LEU A 100 -0.56 -5.37 9.99
N THR A 101 0.75 -5.41 9.72
CA THR A 101 1.34 -6.56 9.02
C THR A 101 1.36 -7.80 9.91
N HIS A 102 1.81 -7.67 11.14
CA HIS A 102 1.86 -8.76 12.10
C HIS A 102 1.95 -8.22 13.56
N PRO A 103 1.69 -9.05 14.59
CA PRO A 103 1.48 -8.56 15.96
C PRO A 103 2.76 -8.40 16.81
N HIS A 104 3.92 -8.09 16.24
CA HIS A 104 5.11 -7.70 17.00
C HIS A 104 5.02 -6.24 17.46
N ALA A 105 5.73 -5.91 18.53
CA ALA A 105 5.66 -4.61 19.18
C ALA A 105 6.06 -3.46 18.26
N ASP A 106 7.09 -3.64 17.48
CA ASP A 106 7.64 -2.68 16.53
C ASP A 106 6.78 -2.47 15.26
N HIS A 107 5.61 -3.12 15.19
CA HIS A 107 4.59 -2.93 14.16
C HIS A 107 3.24 -2.49 14.70
N ILE A 108 2.86 -2.96 15.89
CA ILE A 108 1.56 -2.62 16.49
C ILE A 108 1.68 -1.76 17.76
N GLY A 109 2.89 -1.37 18.13
CA GLY A 109 3.19 -0.69 19.39
C GLY A 109 2.46 0.64 19.55
N GLY A 110 2.36 1.39 18.46
CA GLY A 110 1.71 2.70 18.43
C GLY A 110 0.18 2.70 18.39
N MET A 111 -0.48 1.53 18.33
CA MET A 111 -1.94 1.48 18.23
C MET A 111 -2.69 2.25 19.32
N ASP A 112 -2.12 2.36 20.52
CA ASP A 112 -2.72 3.18 21.59
C ASP A 112 -2.78 4.66 21.19
N VAL A 113 -1.66 5.20 20.66
CA VAL A 113 -1.61 6.58 20.16
C VAL A 113 -2.52 6.78 18.96
N ILE A 114 -2.51 5.82 18.04
CA ILE A 114 -3.38 5.88 16.85
C ILE A 114 -4.85 5.95 17.27
N LEU A 115 -5.28 5.10 18.18
CA LEU A 115 -6.67 5.05 18.61
C LEU A 115 -7.07 6.20 19.55
N SER A 116 -6.11 6.83 20.27
CA SER A 116 -6.42 7.96 21.17
C SER A 116 -6.38 9.31 20.49
N ASP A 117 -5.44 9.53 19.57
CA ASP A 117 -5.12 10.86 19.06
C ASP A 117 -5.64 11.13 17.65
N PHE A 118 -6.04 10.08 16.91
CA PHE A 118 -6.51 10.18 15.53
C PHE A 118 -7.90 9.54 15.35
N GLU A 119 -8.65 10.03 14.37
CA GLU A 119 -9.83 9.32 13.92
C GLU A 119 -9.40 8.11 13.09
N VAL A 120 -9.96 6.93 13.39
CA VAL A 120 -9.67 5.68 12.67
C VAL A 120 -10.95 5.13 12.05
N GLY A 121 -10.91 4.89 10.74
CA GLY A 121 -12.02 4.29 10.01
C GLY A 121 -12.12 2.79 10.23
N GLU A 122 -11.19 2.04 9.65
CA GLU A 122 -11.17 0.58 9.73
C GLU A 122 -9.74 0.08 9.96
N VAL A 123 -9.60 -1.07 10.62
CA VAL A 123 -8.32 -1.74 10.87
C VAL A 123 -8.28 -3.07 10.13
N TYR A 124 -7.17 -3.34 9.48
CA TYR A 124 -6.89 -4.54 8.73
C TYR A 124 -5.64 -5.20 9.31
N ASP A 125 -5.62 -6.52 9.45
CA ASP A 125 -4.44 -7.26 9.88
C ASP A 125 -4.40 -8.67 9.25
N ASN A 126 -3.44 -9.50 9.66
CA ASN A 126 -3.29 -10.86 9.13
C ASN A 126 -4.37 -11.86 9.60
N GLY A 127 -5.37 -11.43 10.36
CA GLY A 127 -6.44 -12.29 10.88
C GLY A 127 -6.01 -13.27 11.98
N MET A 128 -4.71 -13.38 12.28
CA MET A 128 -4.17 -14.33 13.25
C MET A 128 -4.34 -13.83 14.69
N PRO A 129 -4.63 -14.71 15.66
CA PRO A 129 -4.69 -14.32 17.06
C PRO A 129 -3.31 -14.14 17.66
N SER A 130 -3.17 -13.20 18.59
CA SER A 130 -1.97 -13.04 19.42
C SER A 130 -2.35 -12.94 20.89
N THR A 131 -1.44 -13.37 21.76
CA THR A 131 -1.57 -13.26 23.22
C THR A 131 -0.79 -12.08 23.80
N SER A 132 -0.13 -11.27 22.94
CA SER A 132 0.62 -10.12 23.41
C SER A 132 -0.30 -9.10 24.09
N LYS A 133 0.20 -8.43 25.13
CA LYS A 133 -0.58 -7.43 25.86
C LYS A 133 -1.00 -6.26 24.98
N ILE A 134 -0.15 -5.89 24.01
CA ILE A 134 -0.41 -4.80 23.05
C ILE A 134 -1.59 -5.20 22.17
N TYR A 135 -1.52 -6.40 21.57
CA TYR A 135 -2.60 -6.94 20.73
C TYR A 135 -3.94 -6.98 21.49
N LEU A 136 -3.96 -7.57 22.67
CA LEU A 136 -5.18 -7.69 23.47
C LEU A 136 -5.76 -6.33 23.87
N ARG A 137 -4.90 -5.33 24.11
CA ARG A 137 -5.29 -3.97 24.47
C ARG A 137 -5.95 -3.26 23.29
N TYR A 138 -5.30 -3.19 22.12
CA TYR A 138 -5.90 -2.51 20.97
C TYR A 138 -7.17 -3.22 20.49
N MET A 139 -7.23 -4.56 20.53
CA MET A 139 -8.45 -5.30 20.20
C MET A 139 -9.64 -4.92 21.11
N LYS A 140 -9.37 -4.72 22.41
CA LYS A 140 -10.39 -4.23 23.34
C LYS A 140 -10.84 -2.81 23.00
N GLU A 141 -9.91 -1.94 22.61
CA GLU A 141 -10.20 -0.56 22.23
C GLU A 141 -10.97 -0.47 20.92
N LEU A 142 -10.62 -1.25 19.89
CA LEU A 142 -11.39 -1.33 18.64
C LEU A 142 -12.86 -1.65 18.93
N LYS A 143 -13.10 -2.66 19.80
CA LYS A 143 -14.44 -3.04 20.21
C LYS A 143 -15.16 -1.91 20.98
N ALA A 144 -14.46 -1.22 21.89
CA ALA A 144 -15.04 -0.12 22.67
C ALA A 144 -15.41 1.09 21.81
N LYS A 145 -14.70 1.33 20.73
CA LYS A 145 -14.90 2.44 19.77
C LYS A 145 -15.77 2.06 18.57
N ASP A 146 -16.25 0.82 18.49
CA ASP A 146 -17.00 0.27 17.34
C ASP A 146 -16.24 0.38 16.00
N ILE A 147 -14.91 0.26 16.06
CA ILE A 147 -14.06 0.26 14.87
C ILE A 147 -13.99 -1.16 14.32
N LYS A 148 -14.31 -1.31 13.03
CA LYS A 148 -14.26 -2.62 12.37
C LYS A 148 -12.85 -3.10 12.15
N ARG A 149 -12.62 -4.38 12.39
CA ARG A 149 -11.39 -5.10 12.08
C ARG A 149 -11.65 -6.17 11.03
N HIS A 150 -10.75 -6.26 10.07
CA HIS A 150 -10.80 -7.22 8.97
C HIS A 150 -9.50 -8.03 8.90
N GLY A 151 -9.60 -9.34 8.85
CA GLY A 151 -8.47 -10.23 8.56
C GLY A 151 -8.22 -10.29 7.07
N LEU A 152 -6.98 -10.04 6.65
CA LEU A 152 -6.52 -10.08 5.26
C LEU A 152 -5.93 -11.45 4.91
N LYS A 153 -6.10 -11.85 3.67
CA LYS A 153 -5.48 -13.03 3.08
C LYS A 153 -5.13 -12.82 1.61
N ALA A 154 -4.27 -13.65 1.11
CA ALA A 154 -3.85 -13.62 -0.29
C ALA A 154 -5.04 -13.60 -1.26
N GLY A 155 -4.99 -12.69 -2.21
CA GLY A 155 -6.05 -12.44 -3.19
C GLY A 155 -7.00 -11.30 -2.83
N ASP A 156 -7.03 -10.84 -1.57
CA ASP A 156 -7.81 -9.67 -1.19
C ASP A 156 -7.24 -8.40 -1.85
N VAL A 157 -8.13 -7.48 -2.18
CA VAL A 157 -7.76 -6.17 -2.77
C VAL A 157 -8.49 -5.08 -2.02
N LEU A 158 -7.74 -4.20 -1.37
CA LEU A 158 -8.27 -3.01 -0.71
C LEU A 158 -8.25 -1.83 -1.69
N ASP A 159 -9.38 -1.18 -1.87
CA ASP A 159 -9.43 0.13 -2.51
C ASP A 159 -8.89 1.19 -1.53
N LEU A 160 -7.83 1.88 -1.94
CA LEU A 160 -7.22 2.97 -1.18
C LEU A 160 -7.71 4.35 -1.66
N GLY A 161 -8.68 4.40 -2.56
CA GLY A 161 -9.16 5.62 -3.18
C GLY A 161 -8.16 6.23 -4.17
N GLY A 162 -8.57 7.28 -4.87
CA GLY A 162 -7.71 7.98 -5.84
C GLY A 162 -7.25 7.13 -7.03
N GLY A 163 -7.77 5.91 -7.20
CA GLY A 163 -7.34 4.93 -8.20
C GLY A 163 -6.20 4.02 -7.74
N ALA A 164 -5.80 4.13 -6.46
CA ALA A 164 -4.82 3.24 -5.85
C ALA A 164 -5.48 2.04 -5.18
N SER A 165 -4.81 0.90 -5.18
CA SER A 165 -5.25 -0.30 -4.48
C SER A 165 -4.09 -1.00 -3.78
N PHE A 166 -4.41 -1.80 -2.75
CA PHE A 166 -3.46 -2.65 -2.07
C PHE A 166 -3.88 -4.11 -2.27
N LYS A 167 -3.09 -4.85 -3.06
CA LYS A 167 -3.31 -6.27 -3.35
C LYS A 167 -2.52 -7.12 -2.37
N VAL A 168 -3.23 -7.96 -1.62
CA VAL A 168 -2.63 -8.85 -0.61
C VAL A 168 -2.08 -10.12 -1.27
N LEU A 169 -0.85 -10.48 -0.93
CA LEU A 169 -0.13 -11.64 -1.43
C LEU A 169 0.05 -12.71 -0.35
N ALA A 170 0.09 -12.32 0.93
CA ALA A 170 0.16 -13.16 2.12
C ALA A 170 -0.58 -12.50 3.30
N PRO A 171 -0.98 -13.29 4.33
CA PRO A 171 -0.82 -14.75 4.43
C PRO A 171 -1.66 -15.49 3.39
N THR A 172 -1.19 -16.66 2.95
CA THR A 172 -1.98 -17.50 2.06
C THR A 172 -3.24 -18.03 2.76
N GLU A 173 -4.26 -18.42 1.99
CA GLU A 173 -5.49 -18.97 2.57
C GLU A 173 -5.21 -20.25 3.38
N GLU A 174 -4.22 -21.06 2.95
CA GLU A 174 -3.78 -22.25 3.67
C GLU A 174 -3.15 -21.89 5.01
N LEU A 175 -2.27 -20.89 5.05
CA LEU A 175 -1.62 -20.42 6.27
C LEU A 175 -2.65 -19.81 7.23
N ALA A 176 -3.54 -18.96 6.74
CA ALA A 176 -4.62 -18.39 7.53
C ALA A 176 -5.52 -19.49 8.17
N ALA A 177 -5.86 -20.54 7.40
CA ALA A 177 -6.63 -21.68 7.90
C ALA A 177 -5.85 -22.51 8.93
N LYS A 178 -4.52 -22.60 8.83
CA LYS A 178 -3.67 -23.25 9.84
C LYS A 178 -3.61 -22.42 11.11
N GLY A 179 -3.40 -21.10 11.00
CA GLY A 179 -3.31 -20.16 12.11
C GLY A 179 -4.59 -20.10 12.96
N ALA A 180 -5.74 -20.33 12.35
CA ALA A 180 -7.01 -20.40 13.07
C ALA A 180 -7.20 -21.68 13.93
N LYS A 181 -6.32 -22.68 13.80
CA LYS A 181 -6.46 -23.96 14.55
C LYS A 181 -5.91 -23.83 15.96
N GLN A 182 -6.66 -24.40 16.93
CA GLN A 182 -6.20 -24.47 18.31
C GLN A 182 -4.86 -25.24 18.40
N GLY A 183 -3.88 -24.66 19.11
CA GLY A 183 -2.57 -25.25 19.31
C GLY A 183 -1.59 -25.05 18.14
N TYR A 184 -1.97 -24.28 17.13
CA TYR A 184 -1.02 -23.85 16.10
C TYR A 184 0.10 -23.01 16.73
N LYS A 185 1.35 -23.30 16.35
CA LYS A 185 2.50 -22.49 16.78
C LYS A 185 2.71 -21.38 15.78
N HIS A 186 2.34 -20.18 16.17
CA HIS A 186 2.50 -18.97 15.35
C HIS A 186 3.97 -18.63 15.12
N ASP A 187 4.27 -18.17 13.92
CA ASP A 187 5.51 -17.52 13.52
C ASP A 187 5.14 -16.14 12.95
N PRO A 188 5.01 -15.12 13.81
CA PRO A 188 4.42 -13.84 13.42
C PRO A 188 5.11 -13.18 12.22
N ASN A 189 6.42 -13.29 12.08
CA ASN A 189 7.14 -12.74 10.93
C ASN A 189 6.67 -13.40 9.62
N ASN A 190 6.63 -14.74 9.59
CA ASN A 190 6.18 -15.49 8.42
C ASN A 190 4.65 -15.62 8.30
N GLU A 191 3.92 -14.80 9.03
CA GLU A 191 2.47 -14.59 8.96
C GLU A 191 2.15 -13.12 8.64
N SER A 192 3.12 -12.37 8.10
CA SER A 192 2.96 -10.95 7.79
C SER A 192 1.95 -10.72 6.68
N VAL A 193 1.20 -9.63 6.75
CA VAL A 193 0.51 -9.13 5.55
C VAL A 193 1.56 -8.62 4.58
N ILE A 194 1.80 -9.39 3.54
CA ILE A 194 2.60 -8.96 2.39
C ILE A 194 1.65 -8.50 1.29
N GLY A 195 1.87 -7.30 0.76
CA GLY A 195 0.98 -6.75 -0.24
C GLY A 195 1.67 -5.77 -1.18
N GLN A 196 0.99 -5.46 -2.26
CA GLN A 196 1.48 -4.60 -3.33
C GLN A 196 0.55 -3.39 -3.46
N LEU A 197 1.08 -2.19 -3.21
CA LEU A 197 0.44 -0.94 -3.60
C LEU A 197 0.52 -0.81 -5.12
N ILE A 198 -0.62 -0.63 -5.77
CA ILE A 198 -0.76 -0.51 -7.22
C ILE A 198 -1.44 0.81 -7.53
N PHE A 199 -0.80 1.63 -8.37
CA PHE A 199 -1.37 2.87 -8.89
C PHE A 199 -0.91 3.07 -10.35
N GLY A 200 -1.81 2.87 -11.31
CA GLY A 200 -1.43 2.82 -12.72
C GLY A 200 -0.40 1.72 -13.01
N ASP A 201 0.74 2.10 -13.58
CA ASP A 201 1.86 1.19 -13.84
C ASP A 201 2.84 1.09 -12.67
N PHE A 202 2.71 1.98 -11.66
CA PHE A 202 3.56 1.99 -10.48
C PHE A 202 3.13 0.90 -9.49
N LYS A 203 4.12 0.20 -8.95
CA LYS A 203 3.94 -0.83 -7.92
C LYS A 203 5.02 -0.74 -6.85
N MET A 204 4.61 -0.80 -5.59
CA MET A 204 5.50 -0.90 -4.44
C MET A 204 5.12 -2.12 -3.61
N MET A 205 6.12 -2.95 -3.28
CA MET A 205 5.97 -4.12 -2.45
C MET A 205 6.15 -3.78 -0.98
N PHE A 206 5.19 -4.16 -0.16
CA PHE A 206 5.22 -4.09 1.30
C PHE A 206 5.37 -5.51 1.84
N THR A 207 6.36 -5.75 2.67
CA THR A 207 6.71 -7.10 3.12
C THR A 207 6.56 -7.32 4.62
N GLY A 208 6.20 -6.27 5.39
CA GLY A 208 6.29 -6.37 6.84
C GLY A 208 7.63 -6.97 7.26
N ASP A 209 7.59 -8.00 8.09
CA ASP A 209 8.76 -8.77 8.50
C ASP A 209 8.83 -10.17 7.87
N GLY A 210 8.07 -10.38 6.79
CA GLY A 210 8.11 -11.64 6.05
C GLY A 210 9.52 -12.08 5.71
N GLU A 211 9.82 -13.34 5.99
CA GLU A 211 11.14 -13.94 5.81
C GLU A 211 11.15 -14.95 4.63
N GLY A 212 12.29 -15.58 4.39
CA GLY A 212 12.46 -16.52 3.29
C GLY A 212 11.40 -17.61 3.17
N PRO A 213 10.88 -18.21 4.25
CA PRO A 213 9.79 -19.18 4.18
C PRO A 213 8.51 -18.59 3.56
N GLU A 214 8.07 -17.39 3.97
CA GLU A 214 6.88 -16.74 3.44
C GLU A 214 7.08 -16.25 2.01
N GLU A 215 8.24 -15.65 1.71
CA GLU A 215 8.64 -15.29 0.34
C GLU A 215 8.54 -16.50 -0.61
N LYS A 216 9.03 -17.64 -0.19
CA LYS A 216 8.98 -18.89 -0.96
C LYS A 216 7.54 -19.40 -1.15
N GLU A 217 6.69 -19.27 -0.13
CA GLU A 217 5.29 -19.66 -0.20
C GLU A 217 4.54 -18.80 -1.22
N ILE A 218 4.76 -17.47 -1.21
CA ILE A 218 4.18 -16.55 -2.20
C ILE A 218 4.64 -16.93 -3.61
N LEU A 219 5.94 -17.14 -3.82
CA LEU A 219 6.47 -17.49 -5.14
C LEU A 219 5.95 -18.82 -5.67
N ALA A 220 5.61 -19.77 -4.80
CA ALA A 220 5.00 -21.04 -5.16
C ALA A 220 3.49 -20.95 -5.42
N SER A 221 2.85 -19.86 -5.02
CA SER A 221 1.42 -19.61 -5.21
C SER A 221 1.10 -19.09 -6.63
N PRO A 222 -0.17 -19.10 -7.05
CA PRO A 222 -0.59 -18.47 -8.31
C PRO A 222 -0.23 -16.97 -8.39
N LEU A 223 -0.14 -16.26 -7.24
CA LEU A 223 0.20 -14.84 -7.15
C LEU A 223 1.71 -14.58 -7.32
N GLY A 224 2.56 -15.60 -7.26
CA GLY A 224 4.01 -15.47 -7.41
C GLY A 224 4.45 -14.85 -8.74
N SER A 225 3.64 -14.98 -9.79
CA SER A 225 3.89 -14.34 -11.09
C SER A 225 3.57 -12.83 -11.13
N GLU A 226 2.94 -12.29 -10.08
CA GLU A 226 2.45 -10.91 -10.04
C GLU A 226 3.27 -9.99 -9.11
N VAL A 227 4.31 -10.52 -8.47
CA VAL A 227 5.09 -9.80 -7.43
C VAL A 227 5.98 -8.68 -7.95
N LYS A 228 6.17 -8.54 -9.25
CA LYS A 228 7.05 -7.51 -9.83
C LYS A 228 6.67 -6.10 -9.36
N SER A 229 7.66 -5.35 -8.82
CA SER A 229 7.45 -4.02 -8.22
C SER A 229 8.71 -3.17 -8.36
N GLN A 230 8.56 -1.90 -8.69
CA GLN A 230 9.69 -0.96 -8.84
C GLN A 230 10.36 -0.65 -7.49
N VAL A 231 9.57 -0.59 -6.42
CA VAL A 231 10.04 -0.25 -5.08
C VAL A 231 9.72 -1.40 -4.12
N LEU A 232 10.67 -1.73 -3.27
CA LEU A 232 10.54 -2.76 -2.23
C LEU A 232 10.73 -2.12 -0.85
N LYS A 233 9.72 -2.19 0.04
CA LYS A 233 9.98 -2.09 1.47
C LYS A 233 10.73 -3.36 1.86
N SER A 234 11.95 -3.19 2.36
CA SER A 234 12.80 -4.31 2.76
C SER A 234 12.16 -5.12 3.89
N GLY A 235 12.10 -6.42 3.74
CA GLY A 235 11.55 -7.29 4.76
C GLY A 235 12.40 -7.25 6.05
N HIS A 236 11.71 -7.28 7.19
CA HIS A 236 12.28 -7.40 8.51
C HIS A 236 13.45 -6.41 8.74
N HIS A 237 13.18 -5.13 8.47
CA HIS A 237 14.13 -4.01 8.64
C HIS A 237 15.50 -4.22 7.97
N GLY A 238 15.54 -4.98 6.88
CA GLY A 238 16.80 -5.36 6.21
C GLY A 238 17.51 -6.54 6.86
N SER A 239 16.81 -7.41 7.60
CA SER A 239 17.37 -8.66 8.15
C SER A 239 17.91 -9.56 7.04
N LYS A 240 18.95 -10.33 7.37
CA LYS A 240 19.51 -11.38 6.50
C LYS A 240 18.54 -12.55 6.27
N THR A 241 17.54 -12.72 7.12
CA THR A 241 16.51 -13.76 7.04
C THR A 241 15.49 -13.49 5.94
N SER A 242 15.36 -12.22 5.51
CA SER A 242 14.47 -11.77 4.44
C SER A 242 15.22 -11.45 3.15
N SER A 243 14.48 -11.02 2.15
CA SER A 243 15.00 -10.61 0.83
C SER A 243 15.88 -11.71 0.21
N SER A 244 15.30 -12.91 0.07
CA SER A 244 15.98 -14.04 -0.59
C SER A 244 16.33 -13.67 -2.04
N LYS A 245 17.35 -14.35 -2.61
CA LYS A 245 17.75 -14.09 -4.00
C LYS A 245 16.62 -14.41 -4.99
N GLU A 246 15.84 -15.43 -4.69
CA GLU A 246 14.70 -15.85 -5.47
C GLU A 246 13.59 -14.79 -5.46
N TRP A 247 13.29 -14.25 -4.28
CA TRP A 247 12.35 -13.15 -4.08
C TRP A 247 12.77 -11.90 -4.85
N LEU A 248 14.01 -11.46 -4.65
CA LEU A 248 14.54 -10.26 -5.31
C LEU A 248 14.55 -10.39 -6.85
N ARG A 249 14.82 -11.60 -7.38
CA ARG A 249 14.73 -11.84 -8.83
C ARG A 249 13.30 -11.80 -9.36
N ALA A 250 12.33 -12.20 -8.57
CA ALA A 250 10.92 -12.19 -8.96
C ALA A 250 10.31 -10.78 -8.84
N VAL A 251 10.65 -10.06 -7.77
CA VAL A 251 10.17 -8.68 -7.55
C VAL A 251 10.85 -7.70 -8.49
N GLU A 252 12.10 -7.89 -8.86
CA GLU A 252 12.92 -7.02 -9.73
C GLU A 252 12.91 -5.55 -9.26
N PRO A 253 13.19 -5.25 -7.98
CA PRO A 253 13.10 -3.88 -7.49
C PRO A 253 14.28 -3.01 -7.95
N GLU A 254 14.00 -1.76 -8.29
CA GLU A 254 15.00 -0.72 -8.60
C GLU A 254 15.47 -0.02 -7.31
N VAL A 255 14.57 0.06 -6.32
CA VAL A 255 14.76 0.76 -5.05
C VAL A 255 14.38 -0.12 -3.89
N GLY A 256 15.23 -0.13 -2.85
CA GLY A 256 14.97 -0.69 -1.54
C GLY A 256 14.77 0.43 -0.50
N LEU A 257 13.66 0.40 0.23
CA LEU A 257 13.40 1.26 1.37
C LEU A 257 13.52 0.43 2.64
N ILE A 258 14.32 0.87 3.59
CA ILE A 258 14.58 0.17 4.85
C ILE A 258 14.17 1.07 6.01
N SER A 259 13.22 0.63 6.81
CA SER A 259 12.90 1.25 8.10
C SER A 259 13.75 0.60 9.18
N CYS A 260 14.59 1.36 9.86
CA CYS A 260 15.43 0.89 10.96
C CYS A 260 15.87 2.05 11.84
N GLY A 261 16.14 1.78 13.10
CA GLY A 261 16.61 2.78 14.07
C GLY A 261 18.13 2.93 14.04
N GLU A 262 18.61 4.16 14.26
CA GLU A 262 20.04 4.43 14.43
C GLU A 262 20.59 3.65 15.65
N GLY A 263 21.66 2.87 15.42
CA GLY A 263 22.30 2.09 16.47
C GLY A 263 21.45 0.96 17.06
N ASN A 264 20.44 0.45 16.33
CA ASN A 264 19.57 -0.60 16.81
C ASN A 264 20.32 -1.88 17.23
N ASP A 265 19.82 -2.55 18.27
CA ASP A 265 20.45 -3.74 18.87
C ASP A 265 20.46 -4.99 17.97
N TYR A 266 19.69 -4.98 16.89
CA TYR A 266 19.58 -6.09 15.94
C TYR A 266 20.69 -6.07 14.89
N GLY A 267 21.38 -4.93 14.73
CA GLY A 267 22.37 -4.71 13.66
C GLY A 267 21.72 -4.59 12.27
N HIS A 268 20.47 -4.17 12.21
CA HIS A 268 19.76 -3.92 10.96
C HIS A 268 20.16 -2.55 10.35
N PRO A 269 20.27 -2.45 9.02
CA PRO A 269 20.18 -3.56 8.07
C PRO A 269 21.45 -4.43 8.08
N HIS A 270 21.31 -5.74 7.95
CA HIS A 270 22.44 -6.65 7.88
C HIS A 270 23.26 -6.44 6.59
N LYS A 271 24.58 -6.56 6.72
CA LYS A 271 25.51 -6.44 5.59
C LYS A 271 25.23 -7.42 4.45
N GLU A 272 24.71 -8.60 4.78
CA GLU A 272 24.31 -9.62 3.81
C GLU A 272 23.17 -9.16 2.93
N THR A 273 22.21 -8.46 3.49
CA THR A 273 21.06 -7.88 2.74
C THR A 273 21.53 -6.75 1.85
N LEU A 274 22.32 -5.80 2.38
CA LEU A 274 22.89 -4.71 1.58
C LEU A 274 23.74 -5.22 0.41
N LYS A 275 24.53 -6.29 0.61
CA LYS A 275 25.29 -6.93 -0.49
C LYS A 275 24.37 -7.51 -1.57
N LYS A 276 23.22 -8.08 -1.20
CA LYS A 276 22.24 -8.56 -2.20
C LYS A 276 21.69 -7.40 -3.03
N TYR A 277 21.35 -6.28 -2.40
CA TYR A 277 20.85 -5.07 -3.07
C TYR A 277 21.91 -4.43 -3.96
N GLN A 278 23.14 -4.31 -3.48
CA GLN A 278 24.26 -3.80 -4.27
C GLN A 278 24.53 -4.68 -5.52
N ALA A 279 24.49 -6.00 -5.37
CA ALA A 279 24.68 -6.93 -6.50
C ALA A 279 23.59 -6.75 -7.60
N LEU A 280 22.39 -6.30 -7.23
CA LEU A 280 21.30 -5.97 -8.13
C LEU A 280 21.32 -4.50 -8.58
N LYS A 281 22.28 -3.71 -8.11
CA LYS A 281 22.41 -2.26 -8.39
C LYS A 281 21.17 -1.46 -7.93
N MET A 282 20.49 -1.91 -6.89
CA MET A 282 19.37 -1.20 -6.30
C MET A 282 19.87 0.08 -5.64
N LYS A 283 19.09 1.16 -5.73
CA LYS A 283 19.25 2.32 -4.85
C LYS A 283 18.64 1.97 -3.49
N VAL A 284 19.34 2.31 -2.41
CA VAL A 284 18.88 2.01 -1.05
C VAL A 284 18.73 3.29 -0.27
N TYR A 285 17.61 3.41 0.45
CA TYR A 285 17.36 4.48 1.42
C TYR A 285 17.02 3.82 2.77
N GLU A 286 17.55 4.37 3.85
CA GLU A 286 17.46 3.83 5.21
C GLU A 286 17.01 4.94 6.14
N THR A 287 15.97 4.74 6.96
CA THR A 287 15.43 5.83 7.82
C THR A 287 16.44 6.32 8.85
N ASP A 288 17.32 5.46 9.38
CA ASP A 288 18.41 5.87 10.30
C ASP A 288 19.40 6.88 9.69
N LYS A 289 19.57 6.86 8.37
CA LYS A 289 20.48 7.74 7.62
C LYS A 289 19.79 8.87 6.88
N ASN A 290 18.55 8.65 6.48
CA ASN A 290 17.83 9.53 5.57
C ASN A 290 16.69 10.30 6.24
N GLY A 291 16.35 9.99 7.51
CA GLY A 291 15.11 10.50 8.11
C GLY A 291 13.88 9.93 7.40
N THR A 292 12.78 10.63 7.44
CA THR A 292 11.58 10.25 6.71
C THR A 292 11.81 10.26 5.20
N ILE A 293 11.46 9.14 4.54
CA ILE A 293 11.64 8.94 3.10
C ILE A 293 10.29 9.14 2.42
N THR A 294 10.21 10.11 1.52
CA THR A 294 8.98 10.45 0.79
C THR A 294 9.09 10.04 -0.66
N LEU A 295 8.16 9.19 -1.11
CA LEU A 295 7.96 8.80 -2.51
C LEU A 295 6.68 9.45 -3.03
N VAL A 296 6.74 10.06 -4.20
CA VAL A 296 5.57 10.60 -4.91
C VAL A 296 5.49 9.97 -6.29
N THR A 297 4.32 9.47 -6.64
CA THR A 297 4.09 8.87 -7.97
C THR A 297 2.82 9.41 -8.63
N ASP A 298 2.86 9.50 -9.94
CA ASP A 298 1.71 9.82 -10.81
C ASP A 298 1.11 8.57 -11.47
N GLY A 299 1.57 7.38 -11.06
CA GLY A 299 1.15 6.09 -11.60
C GLY A 299 1.94 5.63 -12.83
N LYS A 300 2.88 6.44 -13.35
CA LYS A 300 3.79 6.08 -14.45
C LYS A 300 5.25 6.08 -14.00
N GLY A 301 5.64 7.14 -13.30
CA GLY A 301 6.95 7.29 -12.72
C GLY A 301 6.86 7.61 -11.23
N TYR A 302 7.99 7.75 -10.58
CA TYR A 302 8.05 8.15 -9.18
C TYR A 302 9.31 8.97 -8.89
N ASP A 303 9.22 9.85 -7.91
CA ASP A 303 10.32 10.60 -7.33
C ASP A 303 10.49 10.23 -5.86
N ILE A 304 11.73 10.20 -5.38
CA ILE A 304 12.04 9.99 -3.96
C ILE A 304 12.81 11.18 -3.43
N SER A 305 12.35 11.71 -2.32
CA SER A 305 13.04 12.73 -1.52
C SER A 305 13.23 12.23 -0.08
N VAL A 306 14.24 12.75 0.58
CA VAL A 306 14.60 12.37 1.95
C VAL A 306 14.91 13.61 2.77
N GLU A 307 14.79 13.53 4.08
CA GLU A 307 15.11 14.64 4.97
C GLU A 307 16.61 14.87 5.09
N LYS A 308 17.41 13.81 5.05
CA LYS A 308 18.88 13.86 5.25
C LYS A 308 19.59 13.04 4.17
N GLY A 309 20.77 13.49 3.75
CA GLY A 309 21.64 12.69 2.85
C GLY A 309 21.03 12.40 1.48
N GLY A 310 21.20 11.17 1.00
CA GLY A 310 20.73 10.67 -0.29
C GLY A 310 20.84 9.15 -0.38
N ALA A 311 20.50 8.58 -1.54
CA ALA A 311 20.56 7.12 -1.78
C ALA A 311 21.96 6.56 -1.51
N GLN A 312 22.01 5.40 -0.88
CA GLN A 312 23.23 4.60 -0.76
C GLN A 312 23.44 3.77 -2.04
N GLN A 313 24.70 3.66 -2.46
CA GLN A 313 25.09 2.89 -3.65
C GLN A 313 25.70 1.55 -3.26
#